data_fbafffd829bbf0239d054e10235d7a12
#
_entry.id   fbafffd829bbf0239d054e10235d7a12
#
_cell.length_a   1.000
_cell.length_b   1.000
_cell.length_c   1.000
_cell.angle_alpha   90.00
_cell.angle_beta   90.00
_cell.angle_gamma   90.00
#
_symmetry.space_group_name_H-M   'P 1'
#
loop_
_entity.id
_entity.type
_entity.pdbx_description
1 polymer ?
#
loop_
_entity_poly.entity_id
_entity_poly.type
_entity_poly.pdbx_seq_one_letter_code
_entity_poly.pdbx_strand_id
1 'polypeptide(L)'
;NTSIVAGGRYFELVNETIALKANSVNYIHANIDLTQTTSPVSLSAETLNNSNRTDINNSSGVLKVLIDIRTTSGTGVIKAEKPKQVTSLDEVTLSGNARIDGTLTRKVATKSFPMGYGINATAERIGEAITLNIYGANIAGAIPQGKVMNEKIPEGFRPRSQHPCQVACQGQSYAFFDLSSDGTITYGGNTVPIRNNFRATVTYFTDDSFPA
;
A
#
# COMPACT_ATOMS: atom_id res chain seq x y z
N ASN A 1 31.51 -7.61 12.76
CA ASN A 1 30.95 -8.94 12.48
C ASN A 1 29.67 -8.75 11.68
N THR A 2 29.50 -9.56 10.65
CA THR A 2 28.29 -9.60 9.81
C THR A 2 27.51 -10.86 10.16
N SER A 3 26.20 -10.77 10.28
CA SER A 3 25.35 -11.92 10.59
C SER A 3 24.30 -12.12 9.51
N ILE A 4 23.90 -13.36 9.31
CA ILE A 4 22.84 -13.77 8.40
C ILE A 4 21.84 -14.61 9.19
N VAL A 5 20.54 -14.35 9.00
CA VAL A 5 19.47 -15.18 9.53
C VAL A 5 18.79 -15.87 8.34
N ALA A 6 18.79 -17.19 8.34
CA ALA A 6 18.15 -17.98 7.31
C ALA A 6 17.60 -19.29 7.88
N GLY A 7 16.41 -19.72 7.43
CA GLY A 7 15.75 -20.94 7.91
C GLY A 7 15.56 -20.98 9.44
N GLY A 8 15.33 -19.84 10.08
CA GLY A 8 15.19 -19.73 11.54
C GLY A 8 16.50 -19.88 12.33
N ARG A 9 17.65 -19.92 11.66
CA ARG A 9 18.97 -20.04 12.27
C ARG A 9 19.76 -18.74 12.12
N TYR A 10 20.57 -18.41 13.11
CA TYR A 10 21.49 -17.28 13.13
C TYR A 10 22.91 -17.76 12.79
N PHE A 11 23.55 -17.09 11.84
CA PHE A 11 24.93 -17.38 11.40
C PHE A 11 25.77 -16.12 11.53
N GLU A 12 26.89 -16.22 12.19
CA GLU A 12 27.89 -15.16 12.29
C GLU A 12 29.01 -15.40 11.27
N LEU A 13 29.29 -14.40 10.41
CA LEU A 13 30.38 -14.42 9.47
C LEU A 13 31.60 -13.75 10.13
N VAL A 14 32.61 -14.50 10.42
CA VAL A 14 33.84 -14.02 11.09
C VAL A 14 35.00 -14.06 10.11
N ASN A 15 35.55 -12.86 9.78
CA ASN A 15 36.79 -12.68 9.04
C ASN A 15 36.93 -13.47 7.71
N GLU A 16 35.84 -13.56 6.94
CA GLU A 16 35.92 -14.15 5.61
C GLU A 16 36.58 -13.22 4.60
N THR A 17 37.54 -13.73 3.85
CA THR A 17 38.22 -13.01 2.77
C THR A 17 37.75 -13.56 1.43
N ILE A 18 37.30 -12.64 0.54
CA ILE A 18 36.83 -13.00 -0.79
C ILE A 18 37.74 -12.38 -1.83
N ALA A 19 38.23 -13.20 -2.75
CA ALA A 19 39.00 -12.75 -3.89
C ALA A 19 38.08 -12.09 -4.93
N LEU A 20 38.37 -10.84 -5.32
CA LEU A 20 37.65 -10.12 -6.36
C LEU A 20 38.42 -10.17 -7.68
N LYS A 21 37.73 -10.30 -8.81
CA LYS A 21 38.33 -10.22 -10.14
C LYS A 21 38.62 -8.75 -10.46
N ALA A 22 39.86 -8.44 -10.86
CA ALA A 22 40.27 -7.09 -11.25
C ALA A 22 39.54 -6.62 -12.54
N ASN A 23 39.38 -5.31 -12.68
CA ASN A 23 38.75 -4.63 -13.83
C ASN A 23 37.36 -5.20 -14.17
N SER A 24 36.55 -5.49 -13.15
CA SER A 24 35.27 -6.18 -13.31
C SER A 24 34.24 -5.69 -12.30
N VAL A 25 32.98 -5.93 -12.63
CA VAL A 25 31.90 -5.89 -11.64
C VAL A 25 31.85 -7.26 -10.97
N ASN A 26 31.97 -7.28 -9.65
CA ASN A 26 31.93 -8.49 -8.84
C ASN A 26 30.61 -8.49 -8.04
N TYR A 27 29.82 -9.52 -8.24
CA TYR A 27 28.58 -9.80 -7.49
C TYR A 27 28.91 -10.75 -6.35
N ILE A 28 28.78 -10.28 -5.11
CA ILE A 28 29.11 -11.05 -3.92
C ILE A 28 27.83 -11.70 -3.41
N HIS A 29 27.86 -13.01 -3.33
CA HIS A 29 26.75 -13.83 -2.89
C HIS A 29 27.04 -14.50 -1.54
N ALA A 30 26.02 -14.55 -0.68
CA ALA A 30 25.96 -15.49 0.42
C ALA A 30 25.33 -16.80 -0.08
N ASN A 31 26.08 -17.89 0.01
CA ASN A 31 25.59 -19.24 -0.28
C ASN A 31 25.21 -19.88 1.05
N ILE A 32 23.93 -20.18 1.22
CA ILE A 32 23.37 -20.73 2.45
C ILE A 32 22.91 -22.14 2.17
N ASP A 33 23.60 -23.12 2.77
CA ASP A 33 23.30 -24.53 2.66
C ASP A 33 22.92 -25.09 4.05
N LEU A 34 21.62 -25.19 4.30
CA LEU A 34 21.13 -25.67 5.59
C LEU A 34 21.33 -27.17 5.81
N THR A 35 21.79 -27.93 4.80
CA THR A 35 22.15 -29.33 4.97
C THR A 35 23.52 -29.46 5.66
N GLN A 36 24.34 -28.41 5.62
CA GLN A 36 25.64 -28.36 6.30
C GLN A 36 25.48 -28.01 7.78
N THR A 37 26.14 -28.75 8.63
CA THR A 37 26.08 -28.52 10.09
C THR A 37 27.21 -27.65 10.61
N THR A 38 28.37 -27.65 9.91
CA THR A 38 29.62 -27.00 10.38
C THR A 38 29.81 -25.61 9.76
N SER A 39 29.55 -25.45 8.47
CA SER A 39 29.74 -24.19 7.74
C SER A 39 28.59 -23.96 6.77
N PRO A 40 27.39 -23.69 7.27
CA PRO A 40 26.19 -23.58 6.45
C PRO A 40 26.15 -22.31 5.58
N VAL A 41 27.03 -21.34 5.84
CA VAL A 41 27.12 -20.11 5.05
C VAL A 41 28.52 -19.91 4.53
N SER A 42 28.66 -19.69 3.22
CA SER A 42 29.91 -19.31 2.56
C SER A 42 29.69 -18.10 1.66
N LEU A 43 30.76 -17.38 1.34
CA LEU A 43 30.68 -16.23 0.44
C LEU A 43 31.37 -16.58 -0.90
N SER A 44 30.81 -16.08 -2.00
CA SER A 44 31.41 -16.16 -3.33
C SER A 44 31.33 -14.82 -4.06
N ALA A 45 32.34 -14.51 -4.90
CA ALA A 45 32.33 -13.38 -5.80
C ALA A 45 32.34 -13.87 -7.24
N GLU A 46 31.41 -13.40 -8.05
CA GLU A 46 31.18 -13.81 -9.43
C GLU A 46 31.00 -12.60 -10.34
N THR A 47 31.32 -12.75 -11.63
CA THR A 47 31.14 -11.66 -12.59
C THR A 47 29.74 -11.57 -13.16
N LEU A 48 28.86 -12.49 -12.78
CA LEU A 48 27.43 -12.50 -13.14
C LEU A 48 26.57 -12.55 -11.88
N ASN A 49 25.43 -11.83 -11.92
CA ASN A 49 24.43 -11.94 -10.88
C ASN A 49 23.55 -13.17 -11.14
N ASN A 50 23.94 -14.29 -10.57
CA ASN A 50 23.23 -15.57 -10.65
C ASN A 50 22.59 -15.96 -9.31
N SER A 51 22.09 -14.98 -8.55
CA SER A 51 21.39 -15.24 -7.30
C SER A 51 20.19 -16.17 -7.54
N ASN A 52 20.08 -17.19 -6.70
CA ASN A 52 18.96 -18.10 -6.67
C ASN A 52 18.12 -17.79 -5.43
N ARG A 53 16.93 -17.24 -5.64
CA ARG A 53 15.94 -16.97 -4.59
C ARG A 53 14.88 -18.07 -4.47
N THR A 54 15.14 -19.25 -5.02
CA THR A 54 14.24 -20.39 -4.84
C THR A 54 14.13 -20.70 -3.34
N ASP A 55 12.96 -21.18 -2.96
CA ASP A 55 12.69 -21.58 -1.58
C ASP A 55 13.83 -22.46 -1.06
N ILE A 56 14.34 -22.12 0.11
CA ILE A 56 15.39 -22.88 0.80
C ILE A 56 14.96 -24.33 1.10
N ASN A 57 13.67 -24.60 1.06
CA ASN A 57 13.09 -25.95 1.16
C ASN A 57 13.07 -26.69 -0.17
N ASN A 58 13.64 -26.13 -1.24
CA ASN A 58 13.79 -26.86 -2.49
C ASN A 58 14.72 -28.09 -2.31
N SER A 59 14.71 -29.00 -3.25
CA SER A 59 15.47 -30.24 -3.18
C SER A 59 16.98 -30.08 -3.09
N SER A 60 17.53 -28.88 -3.40
CA SER A 60 18.96 -28.60 -3.30
C SER A 60 19.37 -28.09 -1.91
N GLY A 61 18.45 -27.54 -1.12
CA GLY A 61 18.75 -26.99 0.20
C GLY A 61 19.68 -25.77 0.21
N VAL A 62 20.07 -25.27 -0.96
CA VAL A 62 21.03 -24.15 -1.12
C VAL A 62 20.33 -22.90 -1.61
N LEU A 63 20.48 -21.81 -0.85
CA LEU A 63 20.03 -20.47 -1.22
C LEU A 63 21.22 -19.59 -1.55
N LYS A 64 21.26 -18.99 -2.73
CA LYS A 64 22.29 -18.06 -3.17
C LYS A 64 21.73 -16.64 -3.25
N VAL A 65 22.16 -15.76 -2.34
CA VAL A 65 21.63 -14.41 -2.18
C VAL A 65 22.71 -13.38 -2.50
N LEU A 66 22.42 -12.46 -3.43
CA LEU A 66 23.28 -11.31 -3.68
C LEU A 66 23.25 -10.36 -2.47
N ILE A 67 24.42 -10.10 -1.87
CA ILE A 67 24.55 -9.26 -0.67
C ILE A 67 25.33 -7.98 -0.90
N ASP A 68 26.21 -7.95 -1.94
CA ASP A 68 27.04 -6.78 -2.23
C ASP A 68 27.47 -6.78 -3.70
N ILE A 69 27.81 -5.60 -4.24
CA ILE A 69 28.33 -5.41 -5.59
C ILE A 69 29.56 -4.52 -5.51
N ARG A 70 30.70 -5.01 -6.03
CA ARG A 70 31.96 -4.28 -6.05
C ARG A 70 32.49 -4.15 -7.47
N THR A 71 32.71 -2.90 -7.90
CA THR A 71 33.43 -2.63 -9.14
C THR A 71 34.88 -2.41 -8.81
N THR A 72 35.78 -3.14 -9.52
CA THR A 72 37.22 -3.09 -9.31
C THR A 72 37.95 -2.51 -10.51
N SER A 73 39.05 -1.84 -10.23
CA SER A 73 40.13 -1.53 -11.19
C SER A 73 41.27 -2.55 -11.08
N GLY A 74 42.36 -2.30 -11.79
CA GLY A 74 43.59 -3.11 -11.62
C GLY A 74 44.26 -2.96 -10.24
N THR A 75 43.91 -1.93 -9.47
CA THR A 75 44.56 -1.61 -8.19
C THR A 75 43.63 -1.73 -6.97
N GLY A 76 42.33 -1.92 -7.15
CA GLY A 76 41.40 -2.06 -6.02
C GLY A 76 39.94 -1.79 -6.34
N VAL A 77 39.13 -1.69 -5.30
CA VAL A 77 37.71 -1.40 -5.39
C VAL A 77 37.50 0.09 -5.65
N ILE A 78 36.82 0.43 -6.75
CA ILE A 78 36.50 1.83 -7.13
C ILE A 78 35.04 2.20 -6.86
N LYS A 79 34.14 1.21 -6.73
CA LYS A 79 32.72 1.43 -6.40
C LYS A 79 32.19 0.30 -5.54
N ALA A 80 31.34 0.66 -4.57
CA ALA A 80 30.63 -0.28 -3.71
C ALA A 80 29.14 0.03 -3.76
N GLU A 81 28.31 -0.97 -4.03
CA GLU A 81 26.85 -0.83 -4.09
C GLU A 81 26.19 -1.97 -3.34
N LYS A 82 25.14 -1.69 -2.62
CA LYS A 82 24.28 -2.74 -2.05
C LYS A 82 23.15 -3.05 -3.02
N PRO A 83 22.83 -4.33 -3.23
CA PRO A 83 21.69 -4.70 -4.06
C PRO A 83 20.41 -4.16 -3.44
N LYS A 84 19.48 -3.70 -4.28
CA LYS A 84 18.14 -3.40 -3.82
C LYS A 84 17.49 -4.69 -3.32
N GLN A 85 17.24 -4.75 -2.03
CA GLN A 85 16.43 -5.82 -1.47
C GLN A 85 14.96 -5.46 -1.66
N VAL A 86 14.26 -6.25 -2.47
CA VAL A 86 12.81 -6.20 -2.58
C VAL A 86 12.26 -7.32 -1.71
N THR A 87 11.72 -6.95 -0.57
CA THR A 87 11.00 -7.88 0.30
C THR A 87 9.52 -7.65 0.08
N SER A 88 8.81 -8.65 -0.44
CA SER A 88 7.35 -8.68 -0.47
C SER A 88 6.89 -9.47 0.74
N LEU A 89 6.13 -8.85 1.60
CA LEU A 89 5.52 -9.48 2.78
C LEU A 89 4.01 -9.26 2.67
N ASP A 90 3.25 -10.32 2.85
CA ASP A 90 1.78 -10.24 2.84
C ASP A 90 1.29 -9.49 4.09
N GLU A 91 1.97 -9.68 5.21
CA GLU A 91 1.69 -9.00 6.47
C GLU A 91 2.99 -8.72 7.24
N VAL A 92 3.07 -7.55 7.87
CA VAL A 92 4.15 -7.18 8.80
C VAL A 92 3.55 -6.74 10.12
N THR A 93 3.73 -7.54 11.17
CA THR A 93 3.38 -7.15 12.54
C THR A 93 4.63 -6.63 13.24
N LEU A 94 4.56 -5.38 13.73
CA LEU A 94 5.64 -4.73 14.47
C LEU A 94 5.20 -4.54 15.92
N SER A 95 5.94 -5.12 16.86
CA SER A 95 5.65 -5.00 18.28
C SER A 95 6.23 -3.73 18.94
N GLY A 96 6.83 -2.85 18.15
CA GLY A 96 7.44 -1.59 18.58
C GLY A 96 7.33 -0.50 17.52
N ASN A 97 8.13 0.55 17.68
CA ASN A 97 8.14 1.66 16.74
C ASN A 97 8.81 1.26 15.41
N ALA A 98 8.16 1.57 14.29
CA ALA A 98 8.75 1.48 12.96
C ALA A 98 9.27 2.85 12.52
N ARG A 99 10.50 2.90 12.00
CA ARG A 99 11.04 4.07 11.31
C ARG A 99 11.16 3.76 9.82
N ILE A 100 10.54 4.61 9.00
CA ILE A 100 10.60 4.53 7.54
C ILE A 100 11.36 5.77 7.06
N ASP A 101 12.60 5.59 6.58
CA ASP A 101 13.44 6.68 6.08
C ASP A 101 13.14 7.05 4.61
N GLY A 102 12.10 6.47 4.03
CA GLY A 102 11.64 6.68 2.66
C GLY A 102 10.15 7.02 2.59
N THR A 103 9.58 6.88 1.40
CA THR A 103 8.16 7.10 1.18
C THR A 103 7.36 5.84 1.47
N LEU A 104 6.37 5.94 2.36
CA LEU A 104 5.35 4.91 2.54
C LEU A 104 4.23 5.13 1.52
N THR A 105 4.15 4.29 0.49
CA THR A 105 3.05 4.32 -0.47
C THR A 105 1.93 3.42 0.01
N ARG A 106 0.73 3.99 0.19
CA ARG A 106 -0.49 3.24 0.49
C ARG A 106 -1.31 3.04 -0.78
N LYS A 107 -2.10 1.97 -0.82
CA LYS A 107 -3.09 1.82 -1.89
C LYS A 107 -4.09 2.98 -1.83
N VAL A 108 -4.34 3.59 -2.99
CA VAL A 108 -5.33 4.65 -3.18
C VAL A 108 -6.34 4.17 -4.22
N ALA A 109 -7.61 4.38 -3.96
CA ALA A 109 -8.67 4.15 -4.94
C ALA A 109 -9.55 5.39 -5.03
N THR A 110 -9.96 5.76 -6.24
CA THR A 110 -10.84 6.89 -6.48
C THR A 110 -12.05 6.45 -7.31
N LYS A 111 -13.24 6.89 -6.91
CA LYS A 111 -14.48 6.58 -7.62
C LYS A 111 -15.40 7.79 -7.64
N SER A 112 -15.85 8.18 -8.83
CA SER A 112 -16.96 9.14 -8.97
C SER A 112 -18.25 8.38 -9.21
N PHE A 113 -19.34 8.85 -8.60
CA PHE A 113 -20.66 8.25 -8.72
C PHE A 113 -21.78 9.31 -8.51
N PRO A 114 -22.96 9.08 -9.10
CA PRO A 114 -24.11 9.94 -8.85
C PRO A 114 -24.68 9.67 -7.45
N MET A 115 -25.18 10.72 -6.80
CA MET A 115 -25.88 10.67 -5.53
C MET A 115 -27.40 10.88 -5.69
N GLY A 116 -27.87 11.04 -6.92
CA GLY A 116 -29.27 11.33 -7.25
C GLY A 116 -29.54 12.79 -7.57
N TYR A 117 -30.62 13.02 -8.30
CA TYR A 117 -31.09 14.33 -8.73
C TYR A 117 -30.09 15.19 -9.54
N GLY A 118 -29.01 14.65 -10.02
CA GLY A 118 -27.91 15.37 -10.69
C GLY A 118 -26.76 15.79 -9.77
N ILE A 119 -26.86 15.48 -8.50
CA ILE A 119 -25.77 15.62 -7.52
C ILE A 119 -24.80 14.46 -7.73
N ASN A 120 -23.52 14.75 -7.65
CA ASN A 120 -22.45 13.78 -7.82
C ASN A 120 -21.52 13.79 -6.60
N ALA A 121 -20.79 12.70 -6.43
CA ALA A 121 -19.72 12.62 -5.46
C ALA A 121 -18.46 11.97 -6.08
N THR A 122 -17.31 12.35 -5.54
CA THR A 122 -16.04 11.65 -5.76
C THR A 122 -15.53 11.20 -4.42
N ALA A 123 -15.34 9.89 -4.26
CA ALA A 123 -14.73 9.27 -3.10
C ALA A 123 -13.27 8.94 -3.40
N GLU A 124 -12.38 9.31 -2.48
CA GLU A 124 -10.98 8.89 -2.45
C GLU A 124 -10.77 8.03 -1.21
N ARG A 125 -10.18 6.85 -1.39
CA ARG A 125 -9.90 5.90 -0.33
C ARG A 125 -8.41 5.71 -0.13
N ILE A 126 -7.94 5.85 1.10
CA ILE A 126 -6.57 5.55 1.52
C ILE A 126 -6.63 4.62 2.73
N GLY A 127 -6.35 3.33 2.52
CA GLY A 127 -6.57 2.30 3.53
C GLY A 127 -8.06 2.17 3.88
N GLU A 128 -8.43 2.42 5.13
CA GLU A 128 -9.83 2.39 5.60
C GLU A 128 -10.51 3.77 5.56
N ALA A 129 -9.75 4.84 5.38
CA ALA A 129 -10.29 6.21 5.36
C ALA A 129 -10.83 6.57 3.97
N ILE A 130 -12.05 7.10 3.94
CA ILE A 130 -12.72 7.62 2.75
C ILE A 130 -12.88 9.12 2.90
N THR A 131 -12.42 9.89 1.91
CA THR A 131 -12.77 11.29 1.74
C THR A 131 -13.79 11.42 0.61
N LEU A 132 -14.99 11.88 0.92
CA LEU A 132 -16.08 12.05 -0.02
C LEU A 132 -16.27 13.53 -0.33
N ASN A 133 -16.12 13.91 -1.58
CA ASN A 133 -16.41 15.24 -2.09
C ASN A 133 -17.75 15.23 -2.83
N ILE A 134 -18.73 15.96 -2.33
CA ILE A 134 -20.08 16.10 -2.91
C ILE A 134 -20.17 17.42 -3.66
N TYR A 135 -20.71 17.39 -4.87
CA TYR A 135 -20.81 18.55 -5.73
C TYR A 135 -21.96 18.42 -6.74
N GLY A 136 -22.37 19.53 -7.30
CA GLY A 136 -23.40 19.59 -8.34
C GLY A 136 -24.68 20.26 -7.88
N ALA A 137 -25.65 20.32 -8.81
CA ALA A 137 -26.96 20.89 -8.55
C ALA A 137 -28.08 19.86 -8.78
N ASN A 138 -29.16 19.96 -8.02
CA ASN A 138 -30.33 19.10 -8.20
C ASN A 138 -31.13 19.49 -9.44
N ILE A 139 -30.64 19.19 -10.62
CA ILE A 139 -31.24 19.56 -11.90
C ILE A 139 -32.43 18.69 -12.31
N ALA A 140 -32.57 17.48 -11.72
CA ALA A 140 -33.62 16.53 -12.06
C ALA A 140 -34.95 16.76 -11.30
N GLY A 141 -34.97 17.67 -10.33
CA GLY A 141 -36.18 17.99 -9.58
C GLY A 141 -35.92 18.53 -8.17
N ALA A 142 -36.98 18.95 -7.49
CA ALA A 142 -36.91 19.27 -6.07
C ALA A 142 -36.69 18.00 -5.23
N ILE A 143 -35.91 18.13 -4.16
CA ILE A 143 -35.61 17.01 -3.26
C ILE A 143 -36.45 17.20 -1.99
N PRO A 144 -37.45 16.35 -1.72
CA PRO A 144 -38.22 16.42 -0.50
C PRO A 144 -37.40 15.92 0.70
N GLN A 145 -37.78 16.40 1.88
CA GLN A 145 -37.24 15.89 3.14
C GLN A 145 -37.49 14.37 3.26
N GLY A 146 -36.52 13.64 3.76
CA GLY A 146 -36.58 12.18 3.95
C GLY A 146 -36.47 11.37 2.67
N LYS A 147 -36.07 11.99 1.55
CA LYS A 147 -35.91 11.28 0.27
C LYS A 147 -34.77 10.28 0.31
N VAL A 148 -35.12 9.01 0.15
CA VAL A 148 -34.12 7.94 -0.15
C VAL A 148 -33.76 8.02 -1.63
N MET A 149 -32.49 8.13 -1.94
CA MET A 149 -31.99 8.18 -3.32
C MET A 149 -32.06 6.79 -3.95
N ASN A 150 -32.19 6.74 -5.29
CA ASN A 150 -32.13 5.48 -6.02
C ASN A 150 -30.71 4.97 -6.19
N GLU A 151 -29.77 5.91 -6.18
CA GLU A 151 -28.33 5.67 -6.28
C GLU A 151 -27.78 5.24 -4.92
N LYS A 152 -26.67 4.50 -4.97
CA LYS A 152 -25.96 4.01 -3.77
C LYS A 152 -24.49 4.37 -3.82
N ILE A 153 -23.89 4.46 -2.65
CA ILE A 153 -22.43 4.49 -2.51
C ILE A 153 -21.90 3.15 -3.00
N PRO A 154 -20.92 3.14 -3.94
CA PRO A 154 -20.32 1.91 -4.44
C PRO A 154 -19.66 1.08 -3.35
N GLU A 155 -19.68 -0.24 -3.51
CA GLU A 155 -18.90 -1.16 -2.67
C GLU A 155 -17.41 -0.80 -2.71
N GLY A 156 -16.74 -0.95 -1.58
CA GLY A 156 -15.38 -0.47 -1.39
C GLY A 156 -15.28 0.96 -0.85
N PHE A 157 -16.42 1.70 -0.82
CA PHE A 157 -16.47 3.10 -0.37
C PHE A 157 -17.61 3.37 0.62
N ARG A 158 -18.36 2.36 1.05
CA ARG A 158 -19.49 2.51 1.97
C ARG A 158 -18.98 2.83 3.38
N PRO A 159 -19.69 3.67 4.16
CA PRO A 159 -19.29 3.95 5.54
C PRO A 159 -19.44 2.70 6.42
N ARG A 160 -18.57 2.53 7.41
CA ARG A 160 -18.61 1.47 8.42
C ARG A 160 -19.94 1.45 9.20
N SER A 161 -20.48 2.63 9.46
CA SER A 161 -21.75 2.84 10.16
C SER A 161 -22.48 4.01 9.53
N GLN A 162 -23.74 4.20 9.91
CA GLN A 162 -24.47 5.40 9.46
C GLN A 162 -23.68 6.66 9.76
N HIS A 163 -23.49 7.50 8.74
CA HIS A 163 -22.69 8.71 8.80
C HIS A 163 -23.48 9.92 8.27
N PRO A 164 -23.85 10.88 9.13
CA PRO A 164 -24.49 12.11 8.69
C PRO A 164 -23.47 13.02 8.01
N CYS A 165 -23.77 13.46 6.80
CA CYS A 165 -22.96 14.37 6.01
C CYS A 165 -23.66 15.70 5.84
N GLN A 166 -23.29 16.71 6.63
CA GLN A 166 -23.81 18.06 6.45
C GLN A 166 -23.28 18.64 5.14
N VAL A 167 -24.17 19.27 4.37
CA VAL A 167 -23.83 19.87 3.07
C VAL A 167 -24.24 21.33 3.04
N ALA A 168 -23.38 22.16 2.45
CA ALA A 168 -23.77 23.51 2.06
C ALA A 168 -24.70 23.41 0.84
N CYS A 169 -25.92 23.90 0.99
CA CYS A 169 -26.93 23.96 -0.06
C CYS A 169 -27.41 25.40 -0.23
N GLN A 170 -27.31 25.92 -1.44
CA GLN A 170 -27.70 27.31 -1.72
C GLN A 170 -29.13 27.56 -1.32
N GLY A 171 -29.36 28.62 -0.53
CA GLY A 171 -30.68 28.99 -0.07
C GLY A 171 -31.30 28.12 1.01
N GLN A 172 -30.55 27.16 1.56
CA GLN A 172 -31.00 26.27 2.62
C GLN A 172 -30.16 26.47 3.88
N SER A 173 -30.82 26.61 5.03
CA SER A 173 -30.14 26.69 6.33
C SER A 173 -29.80 25.32 6.92
N TYR A 174 -30.46 24.26 6.44
CA TYR A 174 -30.26 22.90 6.95
C TYR A 174 -30.39 21.87 5.82
N ALA A 175 -29.28 21.30 5.45
CA ALA A 175 -29.20 20.26 4.43
C ALA A 175 -28.15 19.22 4.85
N PHE A 176 -28.49 17.94 4.81
CA PHE A 176 -27.56 16.84 5.07
C PHE A 176 -27.98 15.57 4.32
N PHE A 177 -27.02 14.68 4.12
CA PHE A 177 -27.25 13.31 3.70
C PHE A 177 -26.91 12.35 4.84
N ASP A 178 -27.75 11.36 5.08
CA ASP A 178 -27.40 10.17 5.84
C ASP A 178 -26.84 9.13 4.88
N LEU A 179 -25.61 8.71 5.15
CA LEU A 179 -24.91 7.68 4.39
C LEU A 179 -24.92 6.40 5.22
N SER A 180 -25.55 5.34 4.71
CA SER A 180 -25.71 4.09 5.44
C SER A 180 -24.64 3.07 5.05
N SER A 181 -24.34 2.11 5.93
CA SER A 181 -23.32 1.07 5.71
C SER A 181 -23.68 0.10 4.56
N ASP A 182 -24.92 0.02 4.15
CA ASP A 182 -25.36 -0.71 2.95
C ASP A 182 -25.24 0.10 1.65
N GLY A 183 -24.69 1.33 1.74
CA GLY A 183 -24.54 2.28 0.65
C GLY A 183 -25.76 3.14 0.38
N THR A 184 -26.85 2.98 1.12
CA THR A 184 -28.07 3.81 0.95
C THR A 184 -27.77 5.26 1.29
N ILE A 185 -28.30 6.19 0.46
CA ILE A 185 -28.16 7.63 0.61
C ILE A 185 -29.56 8.20 0.90
N THR A 186 -29.73 8.88 2.02
CA THR A 186 -31.00 9.53 2.37
C THR A 186 -30.77 11.03 2.56
N TYR A 187 -31.54 11.84 1.87
CA TYR A 187 -31.55 13.29 2.11
C TYR A 187 -32.43 13.61 3.31
N GLY A 188 -31.87 14.19 4.36
CA GLY A 188 -32.56 14.45 5.63
C GLY A 188 -32.86 15.95 5.91
N GLY A 189 -32.38 16.86 5.06
CA GLY A 189 -32.57 18.30 5.24
C GLY A 189 -33.96 18.79 4.84
N ASN A 190 -34.15 20.13 4.88
CA ASN A 190 -35.36 20.75 4.38
C ASN A 190 -35.59 20.48 2.90
N THR A 191 -36.84 20.49 2.43
CA THR A 191 -37.16 20.38 1.00
C THR A 191 -36.40 21.41 0.18
N VAL A 192 -35.61 20.94 -0.81
CA VAL A 192 -34.77 21.78 -1.67
C VAL A 192 -35.45 21.96 -3.03
N PRO A 193 -35.72 23.21 -3.46
CA PRO A 193 -36.17 23.48 -4.82
C PRO A 193 -35.15 23.04 -5.87
N ILE A 194 -35.59 22.87 -7.10
CA ILE A 194 -34.71 22.54 -8.23
C ILE A 194 -33.61 23.60 -8.45
N ARG A 195 -32.47 23.18 -8.97
CA ARG A 195 -31.31 24.01 -9.33
C ARG A 195 -30.56 24.65 -8.17
N ASN A 196 -30.56 24.02 -6.99
CA ASN A 196 -29.70 24.41 -5.88
C ASN A 196 -28.38 23.63 -5.91
N ASN A 197 -27.29 24.34 -5.66
CA ASN A 197 -25.96 23.75 -5.62
C ASN A 197 -25.67 23.11 -4.26
N PHE A 198 -25.07 21.95 -4.29
CA PHE A 198 -24.58 21.19 -3.13
C PHE A 198 -23.06 21.15 -3.11
N ARG A 199 -22.48 21.35 -1.93
CA ARG A 199 -21.04 21.26 -1.69
C ARG A 199 -20.78 20.66 -0.31
N ALA A 200 -19.97 19.61 -0.25
CA ALA A 200 -19.46 19.09 1.01
C ALA A 200 -18.16 18.31 0.78
N THR A 201 -17.35 18.25 1.81
CA THR A 201 -16.28 17.28 1.94
C THR A 201 -16.42 16.64 3.30
N VAL A 202 -16.51 15.32 3.35
CA VAL A 202 -16.64 14.56 4.58
C VAL A 202 -15.65 13.38 4.57
N THR A 203 -15.15 13.01 5.73
CA THR A 203 -14.27 11.84 5.90
C THR A 203 -14.92 10.86 6.86
N TYR A 204 -14.92 9.59 6.48
CA TYR A 204 -15.41 8.48 7.29
C TYR A 204 -14.53 7.23 7.08
N PHE A 205 -14.77 6.19 7.87
CA PHE A 205 -14.09 4.90 7.74
C PHE A 205 -14.99 3.85 7.09
N THR A 206 -14.39 2.90 6.40
CA THR A 206 -15.05 1.78 5.75
C THR A 206 -14.48 0.44 6.23
N ASP A 207 -15.34 -0.58 6.34
CA ASP A 207 -14.97 -1.99 6.54
C ASP A 207 -15.07 -2.79 5.23
N ASP A 208 -15.47 -2.15 4.13
CA ASP A 208 -15.50 -2.80 2.83
C ASP A 208 -14.11 -3.28 2.41
N SER A 209 -14.05 -4.36 1.66
CA SER A 209 -12.81 -4.77 0.97
C SER A 209 -12.29 -3.67 0.08
N PHE A 210 -10.97 -3.59 -0.09
CA PHE A 210 -10.37 -2.59 -0.98
C PHE A 210 -10.82 -2.88 -2.42
N PRO A 211 -11.32 -1.89 -3.19
CA PRO A 211 -11.78 -2.13 -4.54
C PRO A 211 -10.63 -2.62 -5.43
N ALA A 212 -10.95 -3.56 -6.33
CA ALA A 212 -10.00 -4.20 -7.24
C ALA A 212 -9.51 -3.21 -8.31
#